data_c88fd43190ab58e477f6f28e9f496da2
#
_entry.id   c88fd43190ab58e477f6f28e9f496da2
#
_cell.length_a   1.000
_cell.length_b   1.000
_cell.length_c   1.000
_cell.angle_alpha   90.00
_cell.angle_beta   90.00
_cell.angle_gamma   90.00
#
_symmetry.space_group_name_H-M   'P 1'
#
loop_
_entity.id
_entity.type
_entity.pdbx_description
1 polymer ?
#
loop_
_entity_poly.entity_id
_entity_poly.type
_entity_poly.pdbx_seq_one_letter_code
_entity_poly.pdbx_strand_id
1 'polypeptide(L)'
;MEIRGVITGDIVGSSQIKPEFRADLLTCLTTMKEELQCVSPFRMELYRGDSFQLLVEDPAMTAKIAILLRAGLIYHTPNKDAGMWDAKVSIGIGSIDFISDNIVTSDG
;
A
#
# COMPACT_ATOMS: atom_id res chain seq x y z
N MET A 1 -25.84 -1.67 3.64
CA MET A 1 -24.76 -1.01 2.90
C MET A 1 -23.43 -1.41 3.50
N GLU A 2 -22.56 -1.99 2.70
CA GLU A 2 -21.25 -2.39 3.18
C GLU A 2 -20.26 -1.23 3.09
N ILE A 3 -19.57 -0.98 4.20
CA ILE A 3 -18.57 0.06 4.30
C ILE A 3 -17.19 -0.59 4.27
N ARG A 4 -16.30 0.00 3.48
CA ARG A 4 -14.92 -0.48 3.33
C ARG A 4 -13.95 0.68 3.47
N GLY A 5 -12.69 0.34 3.74
CA GLY A 5 -11.60 1.30 3.68
C GLY A 5 -10.79 1.13 2.42
N VAL A 6 -10.31 2.22 1.87
CA VAL A 6 -9.38 2.18 0.74
C VAL A 6 -8.10 2.92 1.10
N ILE A 7 -6.97 2.32 0.75
CA ILE A 7 -5.66 2.93 0.91
C ILE A 7 -5.06 3.04 -0.47
N THR A 8 -4.65 4.25 -0.87
CA THR A 8 -3.85 4.43 -2.07
C THR A 8 -2.48 4.94 -1.66
N GLY A 9 -1.44 4.46 -2.32
CA GLY A 9 -0.10 4.86 -1.96
C GLY A 9 0.85 4.90 -3.13
N ASP A 10 1.85 5.77 -2.99
CA ASP A 10 2.97 5.90 -3.94
C ASP A 10 4.26 5.76 -3.17
N ILE A 11 5.20 4.98 -3.69
CA ILE A 11 6.51 4.84 -3.08
C ILE A 11 7.29 6.15 -3.25
N VAL A 12 7.75 6.70 -2.14
CA VAL A 12 8.51 7.96 -2.14
C VAL A 12 9.83 7.77 -2.87
N GLY A 13 10.11 8.67 -3.82
CA GLY A 13 11.37 8.65 -4.56
C GLY A 13 11.58 7.41 -5.41
N SER A 14 10.50 6.81 -5.91
CA SER A 14 10.57 5.55 -6.66
C SER A 14 11.48 5.63 -7.88
N SER A 15 11.52 6.77 -8.55
CA SER A 15 12.39 6.96 -9.73
C SER A 15 13.87 6.91 -9.39
N GLN A 16 14.24 7.12 -8.14
CA GLN A 16 15.62 7.11 -7.66
C GLN A 16 16.05 5.75 -7.11
N ILE A 17 15.12 4.80 -7.02
CA ILE A 17 15.45 3.45 -6.57
C ILE A 17 16.26 2.75 -7.65
N LYS A 18 17.44 2.28 -7.28
CA LYS A 18 18.31 1.56 -8.22
C LYS A 18 17.63 0.27 -8.67
N PRO A 19 17.81 -0.13 -9.94
CA PRO A 19 17.21 -1.36 -10.46
C PRO A 19 17.48 -2.60 -9.60
N GLU A 20 18.65 -2.68 -9.00
CA GLU A 20 19.04 -3.80 -8.13
C GLU A 20 18.15 -3.92 -6.89
N PHE A 21 17.54 -2.82 -6.43
CA PHE A 21 16.67 -2.82 -5.26
C PHE A 21 15.18 -2.90 -5.60
N ARG A 22 14.81 -2.78 -6.88
CA ARG A 22 13.39 -2.84 -7.27
C ARG A 22 12.77 -4.21 -7.04
N ALA A 23 13.51 -5.27 -7.30
CA ALA A 23 13.05 -6.63 -7.03
C ALA A 23 12.86 -6.85 -5.52
N ASP A 24 13.77 -6.30 -4.71
CA ASP A 24 13.68 -6.39 -3.26
C ASP A 24 12.46 -5.64 -2.74
N LEU A 25 12.15 -4.48 -3.31
CA LEU A 25 10.95 -3.72 -2.95
C LEU A 25 9.68 -4.50 -3.24
N LEU A 26 9.59 -5.13 -4.42
CA LEU A 26 8.44 -5.96 -4.77
C LEU A 26 8.31 -7.15 -3.83
N THR A 27 9.42 -7.80 -3.48
CA THR A 27 9.42 -8.89 -2.52
C THR A 27 8.93 -8.42 -1.16
N CYS A 28 9.37 -7.25 -0.71
CA CYS A 28 8.93 -6.66 0.54
C CYS A 28 7.41 -6.41 0.53
N LEU A 29 6.89 -5.79 -0.53
CA LEU A 29 5.46 -5.52 -0.65
C LEU A 29 4.63 -6.81 -0.67
N THR A 30 5.10 -7.84 -1.36
CA THR A 30 4.44 -9.13 -1.40
C THR A 30 4.41 -9.80 -0.03
N THR A 31 5.54 -9.78 0.67
CA THR A 31 5.65 -10.34 2.02
C THR A 31 4.72 -9.61 2.98
N MET A 32 4.68 -8.29 2.91
CA MET A 32 3.81 -7.49 3.78
C MET A 32 2.34 -7.74 3.46
N LYS A 33 1.99 -7.92 2.18
CA LYS A 33 0.64 -8.29 1.79
C LYS A 33 0.20 -9.57 2.50
N GLU A 34 1.07 -10.58 2.54
CA GLU A 34 0.76 -11.85 3.21
C GLU A 34 0.68 -11.68 4.73
N GLU A 35 1.63 -10.99 5.33
CA GLU A 35 1.68 -10.80 6.78
C GLU A 35 0.50 -9.97 7.30
N LEU A 36 0.16 -8.89 6.61
CA LEU A 36 -0.90 -7.99 7.05
C LEU A 36 -2.30 -8.59 6.91
N GLN A 37 -2.48 -9.64 6.09
CA GLN A 37 -3.75 -10.37 6.04
C GLN A 37 -4.10 -10.95 7.40
N CYS A 38 -3.11 -11.27 8.23
CA CYS A 38 -3.35 -11.78 9.58
C CYS A 38 -3.92 -10.71 10.52
N VAL A 39 -3.70 -9.44 10.21
CA VAL A 39 -4.23 -8.32 11.00
C VAL A 39 -5.68 -8.04 10.61
N SER A 40 -5.94 -7.93 9.30
CA SER A 40 -7.29 -7.71 8.77
C SER A 40 -7.29 -8.05 7.28
N PRO A 41 -8.34 -8.71 6.77
CA PRO A 41 -8.40 -9.05 5.36
C PRO A 41 -8.46 -7.81 4.48
N PHE A 42 -7.72 -7.85 3.36
CA PHE A 42 -7.76 -6.80 2.36
C PHE A 42 -7.36 -7.37 0.99
N ARG A 43 -7.69 -6.62 -0.06
CA ARG A 43 -7.19 -6.85 -1.40
C ARG A 43 -6.13 -5.80 -1.70
N MET A 44 -5.08 -6.20 -2.40
CA MET A 44 -4.01 -5.28 -2.78
C MET A 44 -3.71 -5.41 -4.26
N GLU A 45 -3.63 -4.27 -4.94
CA GLU A 45 -3.21 -4.19 -6.32
C GLU A 45 -2.00 -3.28 -6.45
N LEU A 46 -1.04 -3.70 -7.26
CA LEU A 46 0.17 -2.94 -7.52
C LEU A 46 0.11 -2.36 -8.93
N TYR A 47 0.49 -1.10 -9.07
CA TYR A 47 0.51 -0.41 -10.36
C TYR A 47 1.93 0.08 -10.63
N ARG A 48 2.49 -0.30 -11.78
CA ARG A 48 3.81 0.16 -12.25
C ARG A 48 4.96 -0.12 -11.27
N GLY A 49 4.74 -0.96 -10.26
CA GLY A 49 5.76 -1.30 -9.28
C GLY A 49 6.05 -0.24 -8.22
N ASP A 50 5.42 0.94 -8.30
CA ASP A 50 5.65 2.04 -7.36
C ASP A 50 4.37 2.65 -6.78
N SER A 51 3.22 2.17 -7.20
CA SER A 51 1.92 2.59 -6.68
C SER A 51 1.12 1.37 -6.26
N PHE A 52 0.26 1.54 -5.26
CA PHE A 52 -0.58 0.44 -4.80
C PHE A 52 -1.93 0.94 -4.29
N GLN A 53 -2.90 0.03 -4.32
CA GLN A 53 -4.21 0.25 -3.71
C GLN A 53 -4.59 -0.94 -2.87
N LEU A 54 -5.16 -0.68 -1.69
CA LEU A 54 -5.70 -1.70 -0.82
C LEU A 54 -7.18 -1.43 -0.59
N LEU A 55 -7.98 -2.49 -0.69
CA LEU A 55 -9.38 -2.47 -0.29
C LEU A 55 -9.50 -3.25 1.01
N VAL A 56 -9.71 -2.55 2.11
CA VAL A 56 -9.73 -3.15 3.46
C VAL A 56 -11.17 -3.45 3.84
N GLU A 57 -11.46 -4.70 4.17
CA GLU A 57 -12.82 -5.12 4.49
C GLU A 57 -13.37 -4.48 5.76
N ASP A 58 -12.54 -4.34 6.79
CA ASP A 58 -12.93 -3.70 8.05
C ASP A 58 -12.45 -2.24 8.03
N PRO A 59 -13.37 -1.27 7.87
CA PRO A 59 -12.97 0.13 7.80
C PRO A 59 -12.25 0.62 9.06
N ALA A 60 -12.53 0.03 10.22
CA ALA A 60 -11.87 0.40 11.47
C ALA A 60 -10.39 0.04 11.47
N MET A 61 -9.96 -0.89 10.61
CA MET A 61 -8.57 -1.34 10.54
C MET A 61 -7.76 -0.62 9.47
N THR A 62 -8.40 0.25 8.69
CA THR A 62 -7.77 0.88 7.53
C THR A 62 -6.51 1.67 7.91
N ALA A 63 -6.61 2.54 8.91
CA ALA A 63 -5.47 3.35 9.35
C ALA A 63 -4.35 2.47 9.91
N LYS A 64 -4.69 1.43 10.65
CA LYS A 64 -3.71 0.51 11.22
C LYS A 64 -2.93 -0.21 10.11
N ILE A 65 -3.62 -0.70 9.10
CA ILE A 65 -2.97 -1.35 7.96
C ILE A 65 -2.03 -0.38 7.24
N ALA A 66 -2.48 0.87 7.03
CA ALA A 66 -1.65 1.88 6.37
C ALA A 66 -0.37 2.18 7.16
N ILE A 67 -0.49 2.32 8.48
CA ILE A 67 0.66 2.59 9.36
C ILE A 67 1.63 1.40 9.35
N LEU A 68 1.11 0.18 9.44
CA LEU A 68 1.94 -1.02 9.46
C LEU A 68 2.65 -1.20 8.11
N LEU A 69 1.99 -0.87 7.00
CA LEU A 69 2.62 -0.95 5.69
C LEU A 69 3.80 0.01 5.58
N ARG A 70 3.62 1.26 6.00
CA ARG A 70 4.70 2.24 6.00
C ARG A 70 5.85 1.82 6.92
N ALA A 71 5.52 1.40 8.12
CA ALA A 71 6.52 0.94 9.09
C ALA A 71 7.33 -0.23 8.54
N GLY A 72 6.66 -1.16 7.86
CA GLY A 72 7.32 -2.30 7.24
C GLY A 72 8.26 -1.90 6.12
N LEU A 73 7.85 -0.94 5.28
CA LEU A 73 8.73 -0.43 4.21
C LEU A 73 10.01 0.17 4.81
N ILE A 74 9.85 1.01 5.83
CA ILE A 74 10.99 1.65 6.51
C ILE A 74 11.89 0.58 7.13
N TYR A 75 11.30 -0.39 7.80
CA TYR A 75 12.04 -1.47 8.46
C TYR A 75 12.85 -2.30 7.47
N HIS A 76 12.28 -2.61 6.30
CA HIS A 76 12.91 -3.48 5.31
C HIS A 76 13.81 -2.73 4.32
N THR A 77 14.05 -1.46 4.52
CA THR A 77 14.96 -0.69 3.68
C THR A 77 16.35 -1.36 3.66
N PRO A 78 16.86 -1.77 2.49
CA PRO A 78 18.12 -2.53 2.43
C PRO A 78 19.35 -1.68 2.72
N ASN A 79 19.36 -0.42 2.28
CA ASN A 79 20.49 0.48 2.51
C ASN A 79 19.96 1.87 2.86
N LYS A 80 19.98 2.18 4.15
CA LYS A 80 19.43 3.44 4.68
C LYS A 80 20.17 4.67 4.18
N ASP A 81 21.45 4.53 3.85
CA ASP A 81 22.25 5.63 3.32
C ASP A 81 21.88 5.95 1.87
N ALA A 82 21.36 4.98 1.13
CA ALA A 82 20.91 5.17 -0.25
C ALA A 82 19.46 5.66 -0.35
N GLY A 83 18.78 5.83 0.78
CA GLY A 83 17.39 6.29 0.84
C GLY A 83 16.49 5.30 1.52
N MET A 84 15.58 5.81 2.33
CA MET A 84 14.59 5.00 3.03
C MET A 84 13.42 4.65 2.13
N TRP A 85 12.96 3.42 2.21
CA TRP A 85 11.68 3.06 1.60
C TRP A 85 10.56 3.61 2.48
N ASP A 86 9.64 4.29 1.86
CA ASP A 86 8.43 4.80 2.51
C ASP A 86 7.38 5.02 1.43
N ALA A 87 6.16 5.26 1.84
CA ALA A 87 5.05 5.51 0.93
C ALA A 87 4.25 6.71 1.39
N LYS A 88 3.80 7.50 0.42
CA LYS A 88 2.82 8.54 0.65
C LYS A 88 1.44 7.89 0.49
N VAL A 89 0.63 7.89 1.54
CA VAL A 89 -0.64 7.18 1.52
C VAL A 89 -1.82 8.13 1.73
N SER A 90 -2.93 7.79 1.09
CA SER A 90 -4.23 8.43 1.30
C SER A 90 -5.22 7.37 1.72
N ILE A 91 -6.10 7.71 2.66
CA ILE A 91 -7.08 6.80 3.22
C ILE A 91 -8.48 7.36 2.97
N GLY A 92 -9.38 6.49 2.49
CA GLY A 92 -10.79 6.82 2.32
C GLY A 92 -11.65 5.74 2.94
N ILE A 93 -12.79 6.12 3.48
CA ILE A 93 -13.79 5.20 4.03
C ILE A 93 -15.10 5.49 3.34
N GLY A 94 -15.77 4.45 2.85
CA GLY A 94 -17.03 4.65 2.15
C GLY A 94 -17.72 3.36 1.80
N SER A 95 -18.87 3.48 1.11
CA SER A 95 -19.60 2.32 0.62
C SER A 95 -18.82 1.66 -0.54
N ILE A 96 -19.10 0.40 -0.77
CA ILE A 96 -18.46 -0.33 -1.88
C ILE A 96 -18.66 0.37 -3.22
N ASP A 97 -19.87 0.87 -3.48
CA ASP A 97 -20.15 1.56 -4.74
C ASP A 97 -19.30 2.81 -4.90
N PHE A 98 -19.22 3.62 -3.84
CA PHE A 98 -18.40 4.83 -3.82
C PHE A 98 -16.92 4.50 -4.01
N ILE A 99 -16.42 3.47 -3.31
CA ILE A 99 -15.02 3.06 -3.41
C ILE A 99 -14.70 2.59 -4.83
N SER A 100 -15.57 1.78 -5.44
CA SER A 100 -15.39 1.27 -6.80
C SER A 100 -15.29 2.43 -7.81
N ASP A 101 -16.17 3.43 -7.69
CA ASP A 101 -16.14 4.59 -8.56
C ASP A 101 -14.85 5.38 -8.40
N ASN A 102 -14.38 5.54 -7.17
CA ASN A 102 -13.14 6.27 -6.92
C ASN A 102 -11.91 5.52 -7.41
N ILE A 103 -11.90 4.20 -7.28
CA ILE A 103 -10.80 3.37 -7.80
C ILE A 103 -10.72 3.49 -9.32
N VAL A 104 -11.86 3.40 -10.00
CA VAL A 104 -11.93 3.56 -11.46
C VAL A 104 -11.44 4.95 -11.86
N THR A 105 -11.85 5.98 -11.14
CA THR A 105 -11.45 7.36 -11.42
C THR A 105 -9.95 7.55 -11.19
N SER A 106 -9.41 7.01 -10.11
CA SER A 106 -7.99 7.16 -9.79
C SER A 106 -7.09 6.39 -10.74
N ASP A 107 -7.60 5.32 -11.34
CA ASP A 107 -6.86 4.50 -12.30
C ASP A 107 -6.86 5.12 -13.71
N GLY A 108 -7.78 6.00 -13.94
CA GLY A 108 -7.87 6.75 -15.22
C GLY A 108 -6.84 7.85 -15.26
#